data_09c6d7d7a7df61f30991245ef35cd851
#
_entry.id   09c6d7d7a7df61f30991245ef35cd851
#
_cell.length_a   1.000
_cell.length_b   1.000
_cell.length_c   1.000
_cell.angle_alpha   90.00
_cell.angle_beta   90.00
_cell.angle_gamma   90.00
#
_symmetry.space_group_name_H-M   'P 1'
#
loop_
_entity.id
_entity.type
_entity.pdbx_description
1 polymer ?
#
loop_
_entity_poly.entity_id
_entity_poly.type
_entity_poly.pdbx_seq_one_letter_code
_entity_poly.pdbx_strand_id
1 'polypeptide(L)'
;VTRTTRRFYLPAAVSLVLISLLIYGGAGDHELLNWDDRSYTVDNPWVSNPTPQNIVAMFTEVRMANWHPLTWLSFVPEYAVCGGRAVCYKLSNAVLHGINAFLLGIFTMVVLGQAAKRMRLTDSARIVLNSSRAGLDFSHWAALFAALLFLAHPQHVEAVTWVAERKELLCGLFYLLALIVYCRQPEGTYWQCYGLTLPLFALALMSKSMAVSLPLMLVLLDLFLLHHPRLLVERDFKFALSKLLIEKLPFYVLMCGAMLLTLWSQTPDRLEAAAMDQKLLTILAGLQHYPLKFLLPFGFSPFYPQEMVYTGMISFLPALLLAAGLGFGLYKARKSWFMPLLVLALFSYLLAVAPVIGIVKVGEQAFADRYSYLPTLFLYLGAGCGFAYCICKASRLALVLVPAGLLLVFVGLQSYTYKQVWRNDLVFWSTVVESYPDVAATPLDNLANSLSGAGEYAMAQDYYERSISVNPQGLMAYLNLASVQEYLGDTDAALRTLQQGVEANPGSAGLQSRAGRSFLLAGELQQAERYIEKAQALQPNLADVQLSRGMLDLMRGDVESAVGYLSAVPVSMPQHYEAGLLLVQALARLDGQQAMDALNGLLARYGERPQLLELQASLNAAAAAESR
;
A
#
# COMPACT_ATOMS: atom_id res chain seq x y z
N VAL A 1 14.83 26.31 24.51
CA VAL A 1 13.40 26.04 24.80
C VAL A 1 13.16 26.35 26.27
N THR A 2 12.49 27.47 26.53
CA THR A 2 12.19 27.93 27.91
C THR A 2 11.26 26.91 28.59
N ARG A 3 11.29 26.84 29.95
CA ARG A 3 10.41 25.93 30.75
C ARG A 3 8.92 26.08 30.40
N THR A 4 8.48 27.24 29.92
CA THR A 4 7.11 27.54 29.51
C THR A 4 6.73 26.79 28.21
N THR A 5 7.63 26.68 27.24
CA THR A 5 7.36 25.96 25.95
C THR A 5 7.21 24.46 26.16
N ARG A 6 7.95 23.82 27.07
CA ARG A 6 7.77 22.39 27.39
C ARG A 6 6.38 22.04 27.93
N ARG A 7 5.71 22.97 28.61
CA ARG A 7 4.37 22.74 29.19
C ARG A 7 3.27 22.63 28.13
N PHE A 8 3.49 23.13 26.91
CA PHE A 8 2.49 23.09 25.83
C PHE A 8 2.67 21.90 24.86
N TYR A 9 3.89 21.40 24.66
CA TYR A 9 4.13 20.37 23.66
C TYR A 9 3.52 19.01 24.03
N LEU A 10 3.63 18.57 25.26
CA LEU A 10 3.06 17.28 25.67
C LEU A 10 1.53 17.26 25.60
N PRO A 11 0.79 18.25 26.13
CA PRO A 11 -0.66 18.30 25.95
C PRO A 11 -1.07 18.37 24.48
N ALA A 12 -0.37 19.13 23.63
CA ALA A 12 -0.67 19.21 22.20
C ALA A 12 -0.47 17.85 21.50
N ALA A 13 0.63 17.16 21.79
CA ALA A 13 0.89 15.82 21.24
C ALA A 13 -0.19 14.82 21.68
N VAL A 14 -0.52 14.79 22.97
CA VAL A 14 -1.57 13.91 23.52
C VAL A 14 -2.93 14.23 22.88
N SER A 15 -3.30 15.51 22.77
CA SER A 15 -4.56 15.93 22.16
C SER A 15 -4.66 15.48 20.70
N LEU A 16 -3.60 15.65 19.88
CA LEU A 16 -3.58 15.22 18.49
C LEU A 16 -3.69 13.70 18.36
N VAL A 17 -3.01 12.94 19.23
CA VAL A 17 -3.15 11.47 19.27
C VAL A 17 -4.59 11.08 19.65
N LEU A 18 -5.18 11.71 20.66
CA LEU A 18 -6.57 11.42 21.06
C LEU A 18 -7.57 11.76 19.95
N ILE A 19 -7.39 12.88 19.23
CA ILE A 19 -8.24 13.25 18.09
C ILE A 19 -8.04 12.23 16.95
N SER A 20 -6.82 11.79 16.67
CA SER A 20 -6.55 10.74 15.70
C SER A 20 -7.26 9.44 16.08
N LEU A 21 -7.17 9.02 17.34
CA LEU A 21 -7.90 7.85 17.83
C LEU A 21 -9.41 8.02 17.75
N LEU A 22 -9.94 9.21 17.95
CA LEU A 22 -11.37 9.49 17.79
C LEU A 22 -11.83 9.32 16.33
N ILE A 23 -11.06 9.82 15.38
CA ILE A 23 -11.39 9.73 13.95
C ILE A 23 -11.20 8.31 13.43
N TYR A 24 -10.07 7.66 13.74
CA TYR A 24 -9.64 6.40 13.12
C TYR A 24 -9.82 5.17 14.02
N GLY A 25 -9.91 5.32 15.34
CA GLY A 25 -9.83 4.23 16.31
C GLY A 25 -11.08 3.37 16.49
N GLY A 26 -12.26 3.79 16.06
CA GLY A 26 -13.52 3.06 16.23
C GLY A 26 -13.68 1.87 15.25
N ALA A 27 -12.63 1.07 15.06
CA ALA A 27 -12.56 0.01 14.04
C ALA A 27 -12.56 -1.41 14.66
N GLY A 28 -13.30 -1.60 15.77
CA GLY A 28 -13.31 -2.88 16.49
C GLY A 28 -13.89 -4.07 15.70
N ASP A 29 -14.73 -3.79 14.72
CA ASP A 29 -15.36 -4.73 13.80
C ASP A 29 -14.67 -4.79 12.41
N HIS A 30 -13.54 -4.09 12.25
CA HIS A 30 -12.76 -4.14 11.03
C HIS A 30 -11.88 -5.39 10.97
N GLU A 31 -11.77 -5.96 9.77
CA GLU A 31 -10.94 -7.11 9.46
C GLU A 31 -9.59 -6.71 8.86
N LEU A 32 -8.66 -7.67 8.76
CA LEU A 32 -7.48 -7.56 7.92
C LEU A 32 -7.89 -7.83 6.48
N LEU A 33 -7.57 -6.92 5.58
CA LEU A 33 -7.90 -7.08 4.17
C LEU A 33 -7.01 -8.14 3.51
N ASN A 34 -7.60 -8.94 2.63
CA ASN A 34 -6.86 -9.96 1.88
C ASN A 34 -5.91 -9.39 0.83
N TRP A 35 -6.01 -8.10 0.54
CA TRP A 35 -5.11 -7.46 -0.43
C TRP A 35 -3.64 -7.60 0.03
N ASP A 36 -3.24 -6.97 1.14
CA ASP A 36 -1.86 -7.02 1.62
C ASP A 36 -1.77 -7.28 3.14
N ASP A 37 -2.81 -6.95 3.93
CA ASP A 37 -2.72 -6.92 5.39
C ASP A 37 -2.28 -8.25 5.98
N ARG A 38 -2.88 -9.35 5.52
CA ARG A 38 -2.56 -10.69 6.01
C ARG A 38 -1.12 -11.08 5.66
N SER A 39 -0.69 -10.78 4.42
CA SER A 39 0.66 -11.09 3.94
C SER A 39 1.75 -10.25 4.61
N TYR A 40 1.40 -9.09 5.16
CA TYR A 40 2.30 -8.26 5.97
C TYR A 40 2.31 -8.64 7.44
N THR A 41 1.26 -9.33 7.95
CA THR A 41 1.05 -9.61 9.37
C THR A 41 0.96 -11.11 9.65
N VAL A 42 -0.25 -11.67 9.71
CA VAL A 42 -0.52 -13.04 10.20
C VAL A 42 0.06 -14.14 9.32
N ASP A 43 0.04 -13.96 8.01
CA ASP A 43 0.56 -14.94 7.04
C ASP A 43 2.05 -14.70 6.72
N ASN A 44 2.68 -13.74 7.41
CA ASN A 44 4.11 -13.47 7.31
C ASN A 44 4.88 -14.24 8.39
N PRO A 45 5.66 -15.29 8.05
CA PRO A 45 6.41 -16.07 9.02
C PRO A 45 7.47 -15.24 9.75
N TRP A 46 7.96 -14.14 9.16
CA TRP A 46 8.89 -13.24 9.83
C TRP A 46 8.23 -12.48 10.99
N VAL A 47 6.93 -12.22 10.90
CA VAL A 47 6.13 -11.51 11.92
C VAL A 47 5.49 -12.49 12.89
N SER A 48 4.87 -13.54 12.37
CA SER A 48 4.12 -14.52 13.19
C SER A 48 5.03 -15.49 13.97
N ASN A 49 6.26 -15.71 13.51
CA ASN A 49 7.27 -16.53 14.19
C ASN A 49 8.65 -15.84 14.16
N PRO A 50 8.91 -14.83 15.01
CA PRO A 50 10.10 -13.96 14.94
C PRO A 50 11.35 -14.62 15.53
N THR A 51 11.81 -15.72 14.90
CA THR A 51 13.11 -16.32 15.23
C THR A 51 14.26 -15.37 14.87
N PRO A 52 15.47 -15.53 15.45
CA PRO A 52 16.63 -14.72 15.03
C PRO A 52 16.89 -14.76 13.52
N GLN A 53 16.69 -15.92 12.88
CA GLN A 53 16.82 -16.09 11.42
C GLN A 53 15.77 -15.25 10.67
N ASN A 54 14.51 -15.30 11.11
CA ASN A 54 13.43 -14.52 10.50
C ASN A 54 13.62 -13.01 10.69
N ILE A 55 14.16 -12.57 11.82
CA ILE A 55 14.51 -11.16 12.03
C ILE A 55 15.63 -10.74 11.07
N VAL A 56 16.67 -11.58 10.88
CA VAL A 56 17.73 -11.30 9.88
C VAL A 56 17.14 -11.27 8.48
N ALA A 57 16.26 -12.20 8.12
CA ALA A 57 15.61 -12.26 6.82
C ALA A 57 14.84 -10.97 6.47
N MET A 58 14.20 -10.30 7.46
CA MET A 58 13.56 -8.98 7.22
C MET A 58 14.52 -7.96 6.61
N PHE A 59 15.82 -8.00 6.96
CA PHE A 59 16.82 -7.04 6.51
C PHE A 59 17.60 -7.50 5.27
N THR A 60 17.62 -8.80 4.99
CA THR A 60 18.47 -9.39 3.94
C THR A 60 17.68 -9.94 2.75
N GLU A 61 16.37 -10.10 2.88
CA GLU A 61 15.52 -10.69 1.86
C GLU A 61 14.44 -9.71 1.38
N VAL A 62 13.92 -9.98 0.19
CA VAL A 62 12.77 -9.28 -0.41
C VAL A 62 11.53 -10.13 -0.23
N ARG A 63 10.43 -9.49 0.16
CA ARG A 63 9.12 -10.15 0.28
C ARG A 63 8.05 -9.31 -0.41
N MET A 64 7.14 -9.95 -1.16
CA MET A 64 6.07 -9.28 -1.93
C MET A 64 6.62 -8.16 -2.85
N ALA A 65 7.76 -8.41 -3.49
CA ALA A 65 8.47 -7.44 -4.32
C ALA A 65 8.84 -6.13 -3.60
N ASN A 66 8.99 -6.16 -2.27
CA ASN A 66 9.35 -5.00 -1.44
C ASN A 66 10.43 -5.34 -0.43
N TRP A 67 11.18 -4.32 -0.01
CA TRP A 67 12.14 -4.37 1.08
C TRP A 67 11.79 -3.29 2.11
N HIS A 68 11.04 -3.68 3.15
CA HIS A 68 10.50 -2.80 4.19
C HIS A 68 10.78 -3.34 5.61
N PRO A 69 12.05 -3.54 5.99
CA PRO A 69 12.43 -4.24 7.23
C PRO A 69 11.83 -3.62 8.50
N LEU A 70 11.80 -2.28 8.61
CA LEU A 70 11.23 -1.62 9.78
C LEU A 70 9.72 -1.76 9.86
N THR A 71 9.04 -1.80 8.73
CA THR A 71 7.59 -2.01 8.70
C THR A 71 7.26 -3.40 9.24
N TRP A 72 7.91 -4.46 8.74
CA TRP A 72 7.70 -5.82 9.25
C TRP A 72 8.08 -5.94 10.72
N LEU A 73 9.24 -5.40 11.12
CA LEU A 73 9.68 -5.41 12.51
C LEU A 73 8.68 -4.72 13.44
N SER A 74 8.02 -3.64 12.97
CA SER A 74 7.03 -2.91 13.77
C SER A 74 5.76 -3.70 14.06
N PHE A 75 5.44 -4.74 13.28
CA PHE A 75 4.29 -5.62 13.51
C PHE A 75 4.55 -6.72 14.54
N VAL A 76 5.82 -7.10 14.76
CA VAL A 76 6.19 -8.20 15.65
C VAL A 76 5.62 -8.06 17.08
N PRO A 77 5.82 -6.93 17.80
CA PRO A 77 5.28 -6.78 19.15
C PRO A 77 3.75 -6.77 19.18
N GLU A 78 3.11 -6.25 18.14
CA GLU A 78 1.64 -6.24 18.05
C GLU A 78 1.08 -7.62 17.79
N TYR A 79 1.72 -8.40 16.92
CA TYR A 79 1.33 -9.78 16.69
C TYR A 79 1.46 -10.61 17.97
N ALA A 80 2.54 -10.42 18.73
CA ALA A 80 2.75 -11.12 20.00
C ALA A 80 1.66 -10.83 21.04
N VAL A 81 1.09 -9.60 21.04
CA VAL A 81 0.05 -9.19 22.00
C VAL A 81 -1.36 -9.48 21.49
N CYS A 82 -1.60 -9.23 20.22
CA CYS A 82 -2.94 -9.17 19.64
C CYS A 82 -3.24 -10.32 18.67
N GLY A 83 -2.22 -11.07 18.21
CA GLY A 83 -2.39 -12.06 17.16
C GLY A 83 -2.91 -11.41 15.87
N GLY A 84 -3.92 -12.02 15.25
CA GLY A 84 -4.52 -11.53 14.00
C GLY A 84 -5.62 -10.45 14.15
N ARG A 85 -5.79 -9.83 15.32
CA ARG A 85 -6.85 -8.85 15.53
C ARG A 85 -6.50 -7.50 14.88
N ALA A 86 -7.22 -7.14 13.81
CA ALA A 86 -7.00 -5.93 13.02
C ALA A 86 -7.02 -4.63 13.84
N VAL A 87 -7.85 -4.58 14.89
CA VAL A 87 -8.01 -3.39 15.73
C VAL A 87 -6.70 -2.90 16.33
N CYS A 88 -5.81 -3.79 16.77
CA CYS A 88 -4.53 -3.39 17.35
C CYS A 88 -3.65 -2.67 16.34
N TYR A 89 -3.52 -3.22 15.15
CA TYR A 89 -2.72 -2.63 14.08
C TYR A 89 -3.29 -1.28 13.63
N LYS A 90 -4.62 -1.16 13.53
CA LYS A 90 -5.29 0.09 13.14
C LYS A 90 -5.15 1.18 14.22
N LEU A 91 -5.25 0.81 15.51
CA LEU A 91 -5.00 1.76 16.61
C LEU A 91 -3.58 2.28 16.62
N SER A 92 -2.57 1.42 16.42
CA SER A 92 -1.18 1.84 16.36
C SER A 92 -0.92 2.77 15.17
N ASN A 93 -1.53 2.50 14.02
CA ASN A 93 -1.47 3.39 12.87
C ASN A 93 -2.08 4.77 13.20
N ALA A 94 -3.23 4.81 13.87
CA ALA A 94 -3.86 6.05 14.30
C ALA A 94 -2.96 6.84 15.28
N VAL A 95 -2.29 6.16 16.22
CA VAL A 95 -1.31 6.79 17.11
C VAL A 95 -0.14 7.38 16.33
N LEU A 96 0.46 6.61 15.40
CA LEU A 96 1.54 7.09 14.53
C LEU A 96 1.13 8.31 13.72
N HIS A 97 -0.09 8.32 13.18
CA HIS A 97 -0.62 9.47 12.42
C HIS A 97 -0.77 10.71 13.30
N GLY A 98 -1.28 10.56 14.54
CA GLY A 98 -1.35 11.65 15.50
C GLY A 98 0.03 12.22 15.86
N ILE A 99 1.05 11.35 16.00
CA ILE A 99 2.45 11.76 16.21
C ILE A 99 2.98 12.51 14.99
N ASN A 100 2.71 12.04 13.76
CA ASN A 100 3.12 12.71 12.53
C ASN A 100 2.48 14.10 12.38
N ALA A 101 1.19 14.24 12.74
CA ALA A 101 0.52 15.52 12.77
C ALA A 101 1.19 16.50 13.75
N PHE A 102 1.56 16.02 14.93
CA PHE A 102 2.31 16.82 15.90
C PHE A 102 3.68 17.23 15.35
N LEU A 103 4.42 16.31 14.73
CA LEU A 103 5.72 16.61 14.11
C LEU A 103 5.59 17.60 12.95
N LEU A 104 4.53 17.54 12.15
CA LEU A 104 4.26 18.54 11.13
C LEU A 104 4.04 19.93 11.76
N GLY A 105 3.32 20.01 12.88
CA GLY A 105 3.19 21.26 13.63
C GLY A 105 4.56 21.80 14.09
N ILE A 106 5.42 20.94 14.65
CA ILE A 106 6.79 21.31 15.03
C ILE A 106 7.60 21.77 13.82
N PHE A 107 7.53 21.04 12.70
CA PHE A 107 8.22 21.39 11.46
C PHE A 107 7.76 22.76 10.95
N THR A 108 6.45 23.04 10.97
CA THR A 108 5.89 24.35 10.61
C THR A 108 6.49 25.48 11.45
N MET A 109 6.57 25.32 12.76
CA MET A 109 7.19 26.33 13.65
C MET A 109 8.68 26.53 13.35
N VAL A 110 9.41 25.43 13.06
CA VAL A 110 10.83 25.48 12.72
C VAL A 110 11.06 26.21 11.41
N VAL A 111 10.29 25.92 10.37
CA VAL A 111 10.37 26.59 9.05
C VAL A 111 10.09 28.07 9.20
N LEU A 112 9.02 28.46 9.89
CA LEU A 112 8.67 29.88 10.11
C LEU A 112 9.72 30.61 10.95
N GLY A 113 10.28 29.93 11.97
CA GLY A 113 11.38 30.48 12.77
C GLY A 113 12.65 30.72 11.97
N GLN A 114 13.00 29.81 11.04
CA GLN A 114 14.14 30.01 10.12
C GLN A 114 13.84 31.11 9.08
N ALA A 115 12.63 31.16 8.53
CA ALA A 115 12.22 32.21 7.60
C ALA A 115 12.33 33.60 8.26
N ALA A 116 11.86 33.74 9.51
CA ALA A 116 11.95 34.99 10.26
C ALA A 116 13.40 35.45 10.51
N LYS A 117 14.34 34.50 10.71
CA LYS A 117 15.74 34.79 10.99
C LYS A 117 16.58 35.08 9.75
N ARG A 118 16.33 34.35 8.65
CA ARG A 118 17.26 34.28 7.52
C ARG A 118 16.76 34.99 6.25
N MET A 119 15.45 35.17 6.09
CA MET A 119 14.90 35.88 4.94
C MET A 119 14.96 37.40 5.12
N ARG A 120 15.18 38.15 4.03
CA ARG A 120 15.04 39.61 4.00
C ARG A 120 13.57 39.97 4.09
N LEU A 121 13.05 40.12 5.30
CA LEU A 121 11.66 40.46 5.55
C LEU A 121 11.46 41.99 5.47
N THR A 122 10.36 42.41 4.85
CA THR A 122 9.85 43.77 4.95
C THR A 122 9.35 44.01 6.39
N ASP A 123 9.29 45.28 6.80
CA ASP A 123 8.80 45.63 8.14
C ASP A 123 7.37 45.12 8.39
N SER A 124 6.52 45.21 7.34
CA SER A 124 5.16 44.65 7.39
C SER A 124 5.16 43.12 7.59
N ALA A 125 6.09 42.37 6.99
CA ALA A 125 6.22 40.94 7.17
C ALA A 125 6.70 40.59 8.58
N ARG A 126 7.66 41.35 9.13
CA ARG A 126 8.13 41.20 10.52
C ARG A 126 7.01 41.44 11.53
N ILE A 127 6.19 42.48 11.31
CA ILE A 127 5.02 42.77 12.13
C ILE A 127 4.05 41.58 12.11
N VAL A 128 3.76 40.99 10.95
CA VAL A 128 2.85 39.84 10.85
C VAL A 128 3.42 38.61 11.56
N LEU A 129 4.69 38.26 11.29
CA LEU A 129 5.32 37.07 11.90
C LEU A 129 5.50 37.19 13.42
N ASN A 130 5.67 38.40 13.94
CA ASN A 130 5.79 38.67 15.36
C ASN A 130 4.44 39.00 16.02
N SER A 131 3.34 38.99 15.28
CA SER A 131 2.02 39.25 15.84
C SER A 131 1.56 38.11 16.73
N SER A 132 0.93 38.49 17.84
CA SER A 132 0.30 37.56 18.79
C SER A 132 -1.18 37.87 18.92
N ARG A 133 -2.01 36.84 18.96
CA ARG A 133 -3.46 36.96 19.15
C ARG A 133 -3.93 35.82 20.08
N ALA A 134 -4.75 36.19 21.04
CA ALA A 134 -5.26 35.25 22.08
C ALA A 134 -4.13 34.45 22.77
N GLY A 135 -2.98 35.07 23.01
CA GLY A 135 -1.82 34.44 23.70
C GLY A 135 -0.98 33.50 22.82
N LEU A 136 -1.29 33.36 21.52
CA LEU A 136 -0.53 32.55 20.57
C LEU A 136 0.09 33.40 19.47
N ASP A 137 1.35 33.14 19.15
CA ASP A 137 2.05 33.79 18.05
C ASP A 137 1.62 33.22 16.70
N PHE A 138 1.92 33.94 15.62
CA PHE A 138 1.65 33.51 14.25
C PHE A 138 2.08 32.06 13.97
N SER A 139 3.29 31.68 14.41
CA SER A 139 3.81 30.31 14.19
C SER A 139 3.04 29.24 14.94
N HIS A 140 2.47 29.54 16.12
CA HIS A 140 1.64 28.61 16.86
C HIS A 140 0.27 28.38 16.18
N TRP A 141 -0.36 29.48 15.68
CA TRP A 141 -1.61 29.35 14.93
C TRP A 141 -1.42 28.57 13.63
N ALA A 142 -0.32 28.86 12.90
CA ALA A 142 0.02 28.14 11.67
C ALA A 142 0.25 26.63 11.93
N ALA A 143 1.03 26.31 12.97
CA ALA A 143 1.35 24.94 13.36
C ALA A 143 0.11 24.14 13.79
N LEU A 144 -0.74 24.76 14.61
CA LEU A 144 -1.96 24.13 15.12
C LEU A 144 -2.92 23.77 13.97
N PHE A 145 -3.19 24.73 13.08
CA PHE A 145 -4.10 24.50 11.97
C PHE A 145 -3.53 23.50 10.95
N ALA A 146 -2.24 23.60 10.63
CA ALA A 146 -1.57 22.65 9.75
C ALA A 146 -1.66 21.20 10.29
N ALA A 147 -1.38 21.03 11.59
CA ALA A 147 -1.43 19.72 12.25
C ALA A 147 -2.87 19.16 12.31
N LEU A 148 -3.86 19.98 12.67
CA LEU A 148 -5.26 19.55 12.74
C LEU A 148 -5.83 19.21 11.36
N LEU A 149 -5.53 20.04 10.35
CA LEU A 149 -6.01 19.80 8.99
C LEU A 149 -5.37 18.53 8.40
N PHE A 150 -4.05 18.33 8.58
CA PHE A 150 -3.36 17.10 8.19
C PHE A 150 -3.96 15.87 8.88
N LEU A 151 -4.19 15.96 10.18
CA LEU A 151 -4.73 14.85 10.96
C LEU A 151 -6.15 14.48 10.54
N ALA A 152 -7.01 15.46 10.25
CA ALA A 152 -8.42 15.23 9.99
C ALA A 152 -8.75 15.00 8.50
N HIS A 153 -7.80 15.22 7.58
CA HIS A 153 -8.07 15.24 6.15
C HIS A 153 -8.30 13.82 5.58
N PRO A 154 -9.38 13.56 4.82
CA PRO A 154 -9.72 12.23 4.31
C PRO A 154 -8.71 11.65 3.32
N GLN A 155 -7.84 12.45 2.74
CA GLN A 155 -6.74 12.02 1.87
C GLN A 155 -5.74 11.07 2.57
N HIS A 156 -5.73 11.07 3.93
CA HIS A 156 -4.84 10.22 4.72
C HIS A 156 -5.52 8.95 5.25
N VAL A 157 -6.82 8.77 5.01
CA VAL A 157 -7.58 7.61 5.50
C VAL A 157 -6.96 6.30 5.02
N GLU A 158 -6.61 6.20 3.75
CA GLU A 158 -5.95 5.03 3.17
C GLU A 158 -4.65 4.70 3.92
N ALA A 159 -3.77 5.67 4.10
CA ALA A 159 -2.48 5.49 4.79
C ALA A 159 -2.63 5.08 6.26
N VAL A 160 -3.71 5.50 6.94
CA VAL A 160 -3.93 5.25 8.37
C VAL A 160 -4.72 3.98 8.62
N THR A 161 -5.76 3.73 7.82
CA THR A 161 -6.72 2.65 8.07
C THR A 161 -6.29 1.31 7.46
N TRP A 162 -5.58 1.34 6.33
CA TRP A 162 -5.00 0.15 5.73
C TRP A 162 -3.75 -0.27 6.52
N VAL A 163 -3.78 -1.48 7.12
CA VAL A 163 -2.72 -1.94 8.03
C VAL A 163 -1.37 -2.02 7.33
N ALA A 164 -1.32 -2.56 6.12
CA ALA A 164 -0.08 -2.68 5.32
C ALA A 164 0.57 -1.32 5.00
N GLU A 165 -0.18 -0.21 5.02
CA GLU A 165 0.35 1.13 4.77
C GLU A 165 0.99 1.78 6.02
N ARG A 166 1.21 1.04 7.11
CA ARG A 166 2.11 1.47 8.20
C ARG A 166 3.45 1.96 7.69
N LYS A 167 3.90 1.40 6.57
CA LYS A 167 5.12 1.83 5.86
C LYS A 167 5.11 3.33 5.54
N GLU A 168 3.95 3.92 5.17
CA GLU A 168 3.80 5.37 4.95
C GLU A 168 3.96 6.16 6.25
N LEU A 169 3.33 5.69 7.32
CA LEU A 169 3.33 6.39 8.61
C LEU A 169 4.71 6.41 9.25
N LEU A 170 5.43 5.28 9.21
CA LEU A 170 6.81 5.19 9.69
C LEU A 170 7.77 6.02 8.81
N CYS A 171 7.60 5.95 7.49
CA CYS A 171 8.35 6.79 6.57
C CYS A 171 8.14 8.27 6.89
N GLY A 172 6.88 8.71 7.06
CA GLY A 172 6.52 10.07 7.44
C GLY A 172 7.12 10.51 8.77
N LEU A 173 7.12 9.62 9.77
CA LEU A 173 7.73 9.84 11.08
C LEU A 173 9.22 10.20 10.95
N PHE A 174 9.99 9.31 10.32
CA PHE A 174 11.43 9.50 10.19
C PHE A 174 11.78 10.63 9.23
N TYR A 175 10.99 10.82 8.18
CA TYR A 175 11.15 11.93 7.23
C TYR A 175 10.94 13.29 7.91
N LEU A 176 9.86 13.46 8.68
CA LEU A 176 9.60 14.70 9.43
C LEU A 176 10.66 14.94 10.50
N LEU A 177 11.10 13.92 11.23
CA LEU A 177 12.20 14.03 12.18
C LEU A 177 13.49 14.48 11.49
N ALA A 178 13.83 13.90 10.33
CA ALA A 178 15.00 14.29 9.56
C ALA A 178 14.92 15.77 9.13
N LEU A 179 13.77 16.22 8.61
CA LEU A 179 13.55 17.62 8.23
C LEU A 179 13.67 18.57 9.42
N ILE A 180 13.08 18.22 10.57
CA ILE A 180 13.13 19.03 11.79
C ILE A 180 14.57 19.17 12.30
N VAL A 181 15.30 18.06 12.38
CA VAL A 181 16.70 18.05 12.82
C VAL A 181 17.53 18.89 11.86
N TYR A 182 17.37 18.67 10.55
CA TYR A 182 18.10 19.41 9.54
C TYR A 182 17.85 20.92 9.60
N CYS A 183 16.60 21.36 9.72
CA CYS A 183 16.27 22.78 9.77
C CYS A 183 16.65 23.47 11.09
N ARG A 184 16.89 22.74 12.18
CA ARG A 184 17.29 23.30 13.47
C ARG A 184 18.78 23.59 13.60
N GLN A 185 19.57 23.30 12.58
CA GLN A 185 21.02 23.44 12.64
C GLN A 185 21.49 24.85 12.96
N PRO A 186 22.46 25.01 13.91
CA PRO A 186 23.24 26.22 14.04
C PRO A 186 24.13 26.43 12.79
N GLU A 187 24.41 27.67 12.43
CA GLU A 187 25.34 27.97 11.33
C GLU A 187 26.73 27.37 11.62
N GLY A 188 27.31 26.66 10.64
CA GLY A 188 28.67 26.11 10.72
C GLY A 188 28.80 24.70 11.30
N THR A 189 27.71 24.03 11.72
CA THR A 189 27.75 22.69 12.36
C THR A 189 27.22 21.56 11.46
N TYR A 190 27.50 21.59 10.16
CA TYR A 190 26.96 20.63 9.17
C TYR A 190 27.17 19.17 9.54
N TRP A 191 28.37 18.80 9.98
CA TRP A 191 28.70 17.41 10.32
C TRP A 191 27.93 16.84 11.51
N GLN A 192 27.66 17.68 12.53
CA GLN A 192 26.92 17.23 13.72
C GLN A 192 25.47 16.87 13.39
N CYS A 193 24.91 17.51 12.38
CA CYS A 193 23.53 17.28 11.96
C CYS A 193 23.39 16.12 11.00
N TYR A 194 24.40 15.84 10.18
CA TYR A 194 24.44 14.63 9.37
C TYR A 194 24.47 13.39 10.25
N GLY A 195 25.14 13.45 11.41
CA GLY A 195 25.17 12.35 12.38
C GLY A 195 23.80 11.87 12.85
N LEU A 196 22.76 12.72 12.81
CA LEU A 196 21.39 12.34 13.17
C LEU A 196 20.45 12.30 11.96
N THR A 197 20.58 13.24 11.00
CA THR A 197 19.70 13.29 9.82
C THR A 197 19.91 12.09 8.91
N LEU A 198 21.16 11.62 8.72
CA LEU A 198 21.46 10.47 7.87
C LEU A 198 20.89 9.15 8.40
N PRO A 199 21.05 8.80 9.70
CA PRO A 199 20.34 7.64 10.28
C PRO A 199 18.81 7.74 10.18
N LEU A 200 18.22 8.92 10.42
CA LEU A 200 16.78 9.11 10.25
C LEU A 200 16.34 8.91 8.81
N PHE A 201 17.14 9.34 7.84
CA PHE A 201 16.89 9.05 6.43
C PHE A 201 16.99 7.56 6.11
N ALA A 202 17.99 6.86 6.63
CA ALA A 202 18.10 5.41 6.49
C ALA A 202 16.87 4.69 7.07
N LEU A 203 16.40 5.08 8.27
CA LEU A 203 15.18 4.54 8.87
C LEU A 203 13.93 4.82 8.01
N ALA A 204 13.83 6.01 7.41
CA ALA A 204 12.75 6.32 6.48
C ALA A 204 12.77 5.42 5.24
N LEU A 205 13.95 5.19 4.62
CA LEU A 205 14.14 4.27 3.49
C LEU A 205 13.83 2.81 3.85
N MET A 206 14.21 2.37 5.05
CA MET A 206 13.90 1.03 5.57
C MET A 206 12.41 0.85 5.89
N SER A 207 11.66 1.93 5.97
CA SER A 207 10.20 1.91 6.13
C SER A 207 9.49 1.89 4.77
N LYS A 208 9.87 2.79 3.85
CA LYS A 208 9.34 2.89 2.47
C LYS A 208 10.33 3.61 1.56
N SER A 209 10.52 3.08 0.35
CA SER A 209 11.42 3.66 -0.66
C SER A 209 11.03 5.07 -1.12
N MET A 210 9.79 5.53 -0.90
CA MET A 210 9.34 6.89 -1.24
C MET A 210 10.17 8.00 -0.56
N ALA A 211 10.88 7.68 0.54
CA ALA A 211 11.81 8.59 1.20
C ALA A 211 12.99 9.05 0.32
N VAL A 212 13.22 8.45 -0.86
CA VAL A 212 14.30 8.85 -1.81
C VAL A 212 14.24 10.32 -2.23
N SER A 213 13.11 10.99 -2.03
CA SER A 213 12.96 12.44 -2.25
C SER A 213 13.73 13.31 -1.23
N LEU A 214 14.09 12.78 -0.03
CA LEU A 214 14.67 13.57 1.06
C LEU A 214 15.96 14.31 0.69
N PRO A 215 16.98 13.72 0.03
CA PRO A 215 18.23 14.43 -0.25
C PRO A 215 18.01 15.70 -1.09
N LEU A 216 17.14 15.61 -2.09
CA LEU A 216 16.79 16.77 -2.93
C LEU A 216 15.90 17.78 -2.18
N MET A 217 15.05 17.30 -1.26
CA MET A 217 14.29 18.16 -0.36
C MET A 217 15.22 18.99 0.54
N LEU A 218 16.30 18.40 1.06
CA LEU A 218 17.30 19.13 1.84
C LEU A 218 17.99 20.22 1.00
N VAL A 219 18.26 19.95 -0.28
CA VAL A 219 18.79 20.98 -1.22
C VAL A 219 17.78 22.11 -1.41
N LEU A 220 16.49 21.81 -1.59
CA LEU A 220 15.45 22.84 -1.71
C LEU A 220 15.34 23.70 -0.45
N LEU A 221 15.42 23.08 0.73
CA LEU A 221 15.43 23.80 2.01
C LEU A 221 16.64 24.73 2.13
N ASP A 222 17.81 24.27 1.71
CA ASP A 222 19.02 25.12 1.67
C ASP A 222 18.85 26.30 0.73
N LEU A 223 18.35 26.08 -0.49
CA LEU A 223 18.20 27.10 -1.51
C LEU A 223 17.17 28.17 -1.12
N PHE A 224 16.00 27.75 -0.62
CA PHE A 224 14.87 28.66 -0.43
C PHE A 224 14.68 29.15 1.01
N LEU A 225 15.25 28.46 2.01
CA LEU A 225 15.02 28.77 3.40
C LEU A 225 16.32 29.05 4.18
N LEU A 226 17.30 28.14 4.12
CA LEU A 226 18.44 28.19 5.02
C LEU A 226 19.59 29.09 4.53
N HIS A 227 19.88 29.11 3.24
CA HIS A 227 21.01 29.84 2.64
C HIS A 227 20.61 30.91 1.63
N HIS A 228 19.33 31.10 1.40
CA HIS A 228 18.77 31.99 0.37
C HIS A 228 19.40 33.39 0.27
N PRO A 229 19.70 34.15 1.35
CA PRO A 229 20.23 35.50 1.19
C PRO A 229 21.68 35.58 0.67
N ARG A 230 22.48 34.54 0.91
CA ARG A 230 23.90 34.50 0.53
C ARG A 230 24.12 33.93 -0.87
N LEU A 231 23.40 32.86 -1.22
CA LEU A 231 23.56 32.16 -2.50
C LEU A 231 23.08 32.95 -3.70
N LEU A 232 22.02 33.76 -3.57
CA LEU A 232 21.46 34.56 -4.67
C LEU A 232 22.21 35.88 -4.90
N VAL A 233 23.10 36.28 -4.00
CA VAL A 233 23.88 37.51 -4.04
C VAL A 233 25.36 37.24 -4.37
N GLU A 234 25.85 36.03 -4.19
CA GLU A 234 27.23 35.67 -4.56
C GLU A 234 27.42 35.62 -6.07
N ARG A 235 28.52 36.22 -6.55
CA ARG A 235 28.93 36.24 -7.96
C ARG A 235 29.07 34.86 -8.60
N ASP A 236 29.13 33.81 -7.78
CA ASP A 236 29.33 32.40 -8.19
C ASP A 236 28.23 31.46 -7.68
N PHE A 237 26.98 31.65 -8.14
CA PHE A 237 25.86 30.75 -7.86
C PHE A 237 26.19 29.29 -8.20
N LYS A 238 26.90 29.04 -9.29
CA LYS A 238 27.32 27.69 -9.70
C LYS A 238 28.21 27.01 -8.67
N PHE A 239 29.19 27.74 -8.13
CA PHE A 239 30.10 27.23 -7.09
C PHE A 239 29.35 26.93 -5.79
N ALA A 240 28.47 27.83 -5.36
CA ALA A 240 27.65 27.64 -4.16
C ALA A 240 26.70 26.43 -4.30
N LEU A 241 26.06 26.27 -5.48
CA LEU A 241 25.19 25.13 -5.77
C LEU A 241 25.98 23.82 -5.80
N SER A 242 27.17 23.79 -6.44
CA SER A 242 28.00 22.58 -6.46
C SER A 242 28.44 22.15 -5.06
N LYS A 243 28.77 23.10 -4.17
CA LYS A 243 29.09 22.82 -2.77
C LYS A 243 27.91 22.19 -2.04
N LEU A 244 26.70 22.76 -2.18
CA LEU A 244 25.47 22.20 -1.57
C LEU A 244 25.20 20.77 -2.05
N LEU A 245 25.41 20.48 -3.33
CA LEU A 245 25.22 19.13 -3.88
C LEU A 245 26.26 18.15 -3.34
N ILE A 246 27.55 18.57 -3.29
CA ILE A 246 28.63 17.72 -2.78
C ILE A 246 28.44 17.40 -1.29
N GLU A 247 27.99 18.35 -0.49
CA GLU A 247 27.68 18.15 0.93
C GLU A 247 26.61 17.07 1.17
N LYS A 248 25.73 16.80 0.21
CA LYS A 248 24.67 15.77 0.30
C LYS A 248 25.11 14.41 -0.24
N LEU A 249 26.37 14.23 -0.63
CA LEU A 249 26.86 12.98 -1.21
C LEU A 249 26.50 11.72 -0.39
N PRO A 250 26.65 11.68 0.96
CA PRO A 250 26.23 10.51 1.74
C PRO A 250 24.74 10.17 1.61
N PHE A 251 23.89 11.18 1.48
CA PHE A 251 22.45 10.99 1.26
C PHE A 251 22.17 10.45 -0.14
N TYR A 252 22.90 10.90 -1.17
CA TYR A 252 22.74 10.38 -2.54
C TYR A 252 23.19 8.92 -2.64
N VAL A 253 24.22 8.51 -1.91
CA VAL A 253 24.67 7.11 -1.87
C VAL A 253 23.54 6.22 -1.32
N LEU A 254 22.92 6.59 -0.19
CA LEU A 254 21.79 5.85 0.36
C LEU A 254 20.57 5.86 -0.58
N MET A 255 20.27 7.01 -1.18
CA MET A 255 19.20 7.17 -2.16
C MET A 255 19.39 6.21 -3.35
N CYS A 256 20.56 6.23 -3.97
CA CYS A 256 20.86 5.36 -5.11
C CYS A 256 20.82 3.88 -4.72
N GLY A 257 21.36 3.52 -3.55
CA GLY A 257 21.28 2.16 -3.02
C GLY A 257 19.84 1.68 -2.84
N ALA A 258 18.97 2.50 -2.27
CA ALA A 258 17.55 2.19 -2.09
C ALA A 258 16.80 2.09 -3.44
N MET A 259 17.13 2.97 -4.41
CA MET A 259 16.54 2.90 -5.76
C MET A 259 16.95 1.61 -6.48
N LEU A 260 18.23 1.23 -6.43
CA LEU A 260 18.72 -0.01 -7.03
C LEU A 260 18.07 -1.23 -6.38
N LEU A 261 17.94 -1.24 -5.06
CA LEU A 261 17.29 -2.31 -4.32
C LEU A 261 15.80 -2.42 -4.69
N THR A 262 15.11 -1.29 -4.85
CA THR A 262 13.71 -1.26 -5.29
C THR A 262 13.56 -1.81 -6.72
N LEU A 263 14.42 -1.39 -7.65
CA LEU A 263 14.39 -1.90 -9.04
C LEU A 263 14.70 -3.40 -9.09
N TRP A 264 15.66 -3.86 -8.28
CA TRP A 264 16.00 -5.28 -8.20
C TRP A 264 14.86 -6.12 -7.59
N SER A 265 14.10 -5.58 -6.64
CA SER A 265 12.99 -6.27 -5.99
C SER A 265 11.75 -6.40 -6.88
N GLN A 266 11.60 -5.56 -7.92
CA GLN A 266 10.50 -5.63 -8.87
C GLN A 266 10.80 -6.71 -9.94
N THR A 267 9.89 -7.63 -10.14
CA THR A 267 10.02 -8.64 -11.21
C THR A 267 9.85 -7.98 -12.59
N PRO A 268 10.58 -8.46 -13.64
CA PRO A 268 10.45 -7.92 -15.00
C PRO A 268 9.01 -7.91 -15.54
N ASP A 269 8.20 -8.89 -15.15
CA ASP A 269 6.81 -9.03 -15.61
C ASP A 269 5.89 -7.89 -15.10
N ARG A 270 6.29 -7.18 -14.04
CA ARG A 270 5.57 -6.01 -13.52
C ARG A 270 5.98 -4.69 -14.18
N LEU A 271 7.06 -4.70 -14.96
CA LEU A 271 7.57 -3.55 -15.72
C LEU A 271 6.98 -3.50 -17.13
N GLU A 272 5.70 -3.84 -17.29
CA GLU A 272 5.04 -3.70 -18.58
C GLU A 272 5.26 -2.29 -19.15
N ALA A 273 5.77 -2.24 -20.36
CA ALA A 273 6.01 -1.00 -21.09
C ALA A 273 4.68 -0.44 -21.59
N ALA A 274 3.94 0.23 -20.71
CA ALA A 274 2.79 1.04 -21.16
C ALA A 274 3.24 1.99 -22.28
N ALA A 275 2.38 2.23 -23.26
CA ALA A 275 2.64 3.17 -24.33
C ALA A 275 2.95 4.57 -23.76
N MET A 276 3.78 5.35 -24.45
CA MET A 276 4.29 6.64 -23.95
C MET A 276 3.16 7.64 -23.68
N ASP A 277 2.12 7.64 -24.50
CA ASP A 277 0.91 8.45 -24.33
C ASP A 277 0.14 8.08 -23.05
N GLN A 278 -0.02 6.79 -22.77
CA GLN A 278 -0.66 6.29 -21.55
C GLN A 278 0.14 6.68 -20.30
N LYS A 279 1.47 6.59 -20.35
CA LYS A 279 2.34 7.06 -19.25
C LYS A 279 2.15 8.55 -19.00
N LEU A 280 2.13 9.35 -20.06
CA LEU A 280 1.94 10.81 -19.94
C LEU A 280 0.58 11.14 -19.33
N LEU A 281 -0.49 10.47 -19.77
CA LEU A 281 -1.83 10.65 -19.20
C LEU A 281 -1.86 10.30 -17.71
N THR A 282 -1.26 9.19 -17.30
CA THR A 282 -1.18 8.77 -15.89
C THR A 282 -0.41 9.79 -15.04
N ILE A 283 0.74 10.30 -15.55
CA ILE A 283 1.52 11.34 -14.87
C ILE A 283 0.68 12.62 -14.69
N LEU A 284 0.02 13.08 -15.75
CA LEU A 284 -0.82 14.28 -15.68
C LEU A 284 -2.02 14.09 -14.72
N ALA A 285 -2.64 12.92 -14.76
CA ALA A 285 -3.73 12.58 -13.85
C ALA A 285 -3.26 12.58 -12.38
N GLY A 286 -2.12 11.95 -12.07
CA GLY A 286 -1.56 11.93 -10.72
C GLY A 286 -1.14 13.32 -10.23
N LEU A 287 -0.54 14.15 -11.09
CA LEU A 287 -0.13 15.52 -10.72
C LEU A 287 -1.32 16.38 -10.27
N GLN A 288 -2.47 16.23 -10.91
CA GLN A 288 -3.67 16.99 -10.53
C GLN A 288 -4.43 16.37 -9.37
N HIS A 289 -4.43 15.05 -9.23
CA HIS A 289 -5.27 14.31 -8.28
C HIS A 289 -5.06 14.81 -6.84
N TYR A 290 -3.82 14.80 -6.35
CA TYR A 290 -3.55 15.11 -4.95
C TYR A 290 -3.85 16.55 -4.55
N PRO A 291 -3.49 17.61 -5.32
CA PRO A 291 -3.87 18.97 -4.99
C PRO A 291 -5.38 19.21 -5.09
N LEU A 292 -6.06 18.56 -6.05
CA LEU A 292 -7.51 18.67 -6.15
C LEU A 292 -8.19 18.01 -4.96
N LYS A 293 -7.77 16.81 -4.55
CA LYS A 293 -8.31 16.13 -3.36
C LYS A 293 -8.00 16.89 -2.06
N PHE A 294 -6.85 17.59 -1.99
CA PHE A 294 -6.53 18.48 -0.88
C PHE A 294 -7.51 19.67 -0.80
N LEU A 295 -7.90 20.24 -1.93
CA LEU A 295 -8.83 21.40 -1.98
C LEU A 295 -10.30 20.96 -1.91
N LEU A 296 -10.64 19.83 -2.50
CA LEU A 296 -11.98 19.28 -2.64
C LEU A 296 -12.02 17.86 -2.01
N PRO A 297 -12.17 17.77 -0.68
CA PRO A 297 -12.00 16.53 0.07
C PRO A 297 -13.22 15.59 -0.03
N PHE A 298 -13.60 15.19 -1.24
CA PHE A 298 -14.69 14.25 -1.51
C PHE A 298 -14.42 13.38 -2.75
N GLY A 299 -15.23 12.33 -2.93
CA GLY A 299 -15.09 11.37 -4.03
C GLY A 299 -13.80 10.55 -3.95
N PHE A 300 -13.39 10.14 -2.75
CA PHE A 300 -12.27 9.22 -2.53
C PHE A 300 -12.68 7.80 -2.89
N SER A 301 -11.73 7.04 -3.43
CA SER A 301 -11.89 5.62 -3.72
C SER A 301 -10.67 4.85 -3.19
N PRO A 302 -10.86 3.65 -2.64
CA PRO A 302 -9.73 2.85 -2.16
C PRO A 302 -8.89 2.26 -3.30
N PHE A 303 -9.40 2.28 -4.54
CA PHE A 303 -8.71 1.86 -5.74
C PHE A 303 -9.15 2.71 -6.93
N TYR A 304 -8.18 3.19 -7.70
CA TYR A 304 -8.40 3.99 -8.91
C TYR A 304 -7.91 3.19 -10.13
N PRO A 305 -8.80 2.51 -10.88
CA PRO A 305 -8.43 1.71 -12.04
C PRO A 305 -7.64 2.54 -13.05
N GLN A 306 -6.61 1.95 -13.66
CA GLN A 306 -5.79 2.67 -14.65
C GLN A 306 -6.58 2.97 -15.92
N GLU A 307 -7.51 2.12 -16.27
CA GLU A 307 -8.41 2.22 -17.41
C GLU A 307 -9.25 3.50 -17.39
N MET A 308 -9.62 4.01 -16.20
CA MET A 308 -10.38 5.27 -16.08
C MET A 308 -9.60 6.49 -16.65
N VAL A 309 -8.27 6.45 -16.63
CA VAL A 309 -7.43 7.49 -17.21
C VAL A 309 -7.42 7.37 -18.74
N TYR A 310 -7.33 6.14 -19.25
CA TYR A 310 -7.23 5.87 -20.68
C TYR A 310 -8.55 6.07 -21.41
N THR A 311 -9.67 5.80 -20.75
CA THR A 311 -11.02 6.01 -21.30
C THR A 311 -11.49 7.47 -21.25
N GLY A 312 -10.65 8.38 -20.75
CA GLY A 312 -10.99 9.79 -20.66
C GLY A 312 -12.00 10.14 -19.57
N MET A 313 -12.26 9.23 -18.60
CA MET A 313 -13.13 9.51 -17.45
C MET A 313 -12.57 10.62 -16.55
N ILE A 314 -11.26 10.90 -16.65
CA ILE A 314 -10.60 12.00 -15.94
C ILE A 314 -10.61 13.25 -16.82
N SER A 315 -11.25 14.31 -16.32
CA SER A 315 -11.15 15.63 -16.92
C SER A 315 -9.86 16.32 -16.49
N PHE A 316 -9.14 16.94 -17.45
CA PHE A 316 -7.97 17.78 -17.18
C PHE A 316 -8.30 19.26 -17.04
N LEU A 317 -9.56 19.66 -17.21
CA LEU A 317 -9.99 21.06 -17.02
C LEU A 317 -9.71 21.57 -15.59
N PRO A 318 -9.99 20.81 -14.50
CA PRO A 318 -9.61 21.24 -13.16
C PRO A 318 -8.11 21.46 -12.98
N ALA A 319 -7.26 20.64 -13.61
CA ALA A 319 -5.80 20.82 -13.58
C ALA A 319 -5.38 22.14 -14.25
N LEU A 320 -5.98 22.45 -15.40
CA LEU A 320 -5.70 23.70 -16.12
C LEU A 320 -6.11 24.92 -15.27
N LEU A 321 -7.28 24.88 -14.65
CA LEU A 321 -7.75 25.92 -13.75
C LEU A 321 -6.86 26.08 -12.51
N LEU A 322 -6.43 24.95 -11.93
CA LEU A 322 -5.50 24.96 -10.80
C LEU A 322 -4.15 25.55 -11.19
N ALA A 323 -3.59 25.14 -12.34
CA ALA A 323 -2.33 25.67 -12.86
C ALA A 323 -2.43 27.18 -13.17
N ALA A 324 -3.52 27.62 -13.79
CA ALA A 324 -3.77 29.03 -14.05
C ALA A 324 -3.90 29.84 -12.75
N GLY A 325 -4.65 29.32 -11.77
CA GLY A 325 -4.80 29.94 -10.46
C GLY A 325 -3.47 30.03 -9.71
N LEU A 326 -2.67 28.96 -9.72
CA LEU A 326 -1.32 28.93 -9.15
C LEU A 326 -0.40 29.95 -9.84
N GLY A 327 -0.37 29.96 -11.18
CA GLY A 327 0.42 30.92 -11.96
C GLY A 327 0.05 32.36 -11.67
N PHE A 328 -1.26 32.67 -11.60
CA PHE A 328 -1.75 33.98 -11.21
C PHE A 328 -1.36 34.34 -9.76
N GLY A 329 -1.50 33.39 -8.83
CA GLY A 329 -1.09 33.57 -7.43
C GLY A 329 0.41 33.88 -7.30
N LEU A 330 1.26 33.10 -7.98
CA LEU A 330 2.70 33.31 -8.03
C LEU A 330 3.05 34.68 -8.66
N TYR A 331 2.37 35.07 -9.75
CA TYR A 331 2.55 36.40 -10.36
C TYR A 331 2.19 37.52 -9.38
N LYS A 332 1.08 37.44 -8.68
CA LYS A 332 0.69 38.41 -7.65
C LYS A 332 1.66 38.44 -6.48
N ALA A 333 2.13 37.26 -6.05
CA ALA A 333 3.06 37.12 -4.94
C ALA A 333 4.53 37.42 -5.28
N ARG A 334 4.89 37.63 -6.54
CA ARG A 334 6.29 37.75 -7.03
C ARG A 334 7.18 38.76 -6.30
N LYS A 335 6.60 39.79 -5.72
CA LYS A 335 7.30 40.79 -4.90
C LYS A 335 7.11 40.58 -3.39
N SER A 336 6.43 39.52 -3.01
CA SER A 336 6.14 39.24 -1.59
C SER A 336 7.28 38.48 -0.93
N TRP A 337 7.47 38.70 0.36
CA TRP A 337 8.46 38.02 1.18
C TRP A 337 8.21 36.51 1.28
N PHE A 338 6.98 36.05 1.11
CA PHE A 338 6.63 34.62 1.19
C PHE A 338 6.76 33.88 -0.16
N MET A 339 7.15 34.57 -1.24
CA MET A 339 7.37 33.96 -2.55
C MET A 339 8.34 32.76 -2.50
N PRO A 340 9.51 32.84 -1.83
CA PRO A 340 10.40 31.69 -1.71
C PRO A 340 9.75 30.49 -1.02
N LEU A 341 8.86 30.70 -0.04
CA LEU A 341 8.14 29.62 0.63
C LEU A 341 7.07 28.98 -0.27
N LEU A 342 6.40 29.77 -1.13
CA LEU A 342 5.49 29.23 -2.15
C LEU A 342 6.22 28.39 -3.18
N VAL A 343 7.37 28.88 -3.66
CA VAL A 343 8.21 28.13 -4.59
C VAL A 343 8.73 26.86 -3.94
N LEU A 344 9.21 26.94 -2.69
CA LEU A 344 9.60 25.76 -1.91
C LEU A 344 8.46 24.75 -1.82
N ALA A 345 7.24 25.17 -1.48
CA ALA A 345 6.09 24.28 -1.36
C ALA A 345 5.77 23.58 -2.70
N LEU A 346 5.79 24.32 -3.82
CA LEU A 346 5.54 23.76 -5.14
C LEU A 346 6.60 22.73 -5.54
N PHE A 347 7.89 23.08 -5.43
CA PHE A 347 8.97 22.16 -5.79
C PHE A 347 9.03 20.96 -4.84
N SER A 348 8.73 21.15 -3.57
CA SER A 348 8.64 20.05 -2.58
C SER A 348 7.54 19.07 -2.94
N TYR A 349 6.36 19.57 -3.36
CA TYR A 349 5.28 18.72 -3.84
C TYR A 349 5.71 17.91 -5.08
N LEU A 350 6.21 18.60 -6.13
CA LEU A 350 6.65 17.96 -7.37
C LEU A 350 7.74 16.91 -7.14
N LEU A 351 8.70 17.22 -6.27
CA LEU A 351 9.79 16.32 -5.93
C LEU A 351 9.33 15.09 -5.15
N ALA A 352 8.46 15.28 -4.16
CA ALA A 352 8.00 14.20 -3.32
C ALA A 352 7.00 13.28 -4.02
N VAL A 353 6.24 13.78 -5.00
CA VAL A 353 5.30 12.96 -5.80
C VAL A 353 6.01 12.21 -6.94
N ALA A 354 7.18 12.66 -7.39
CA ALA A 354 7.89 12.09 -8.53
C ALA A 354 8.12 10.56 -8.47
N PRO A 355 8.47 9.96 -7.31
CA PRO A 355 8.67 8.51 -7.24
C PRO A 355 7.40 7.68 -7.47
N VAL A 356 6.21 8.26 -7.29
CA VAL A 356 4.92 7.55 -7.27
C VAL A 356 3.91 8.04 -8.32
N ILE A 357 4.32 8.97 -9.18
CA ILE A 357 3.45 9.60 -10.18
C ILE A 357 3.20 8.72 -11.44
N GLY A 358 3.78 7.50 -11.49
CA GLY A 358 3.62 6.61 -12.63
C GLY A 358 4.75 6.71 -13.67
N ILE A 359 5.90 7.34 -13.34
CA ILE A 359 7.14 7.26 -14.16
C ILE A 359 7.60 5.80 -14.25
N VAL A 360 7.59 5.11 -13.11
CA VAL A 360 7.73 3.65 -13.04
C VAL A 360 6.38 3.09 -12.60
N LYS A 361 5.80 2.19 -13.40
CA LYS A 361 4.51 1.56 -13.09
C LYS A 361 4.70 0.62 -11.90
N VAL A 362 3.92 0.84 -10.84
CA VAL A 362 3.88 -0.03 -9.66
C VAL A 362 2.42 -0.39 -9.40
N GLY A 363 2.04 -1.63 -9.68
CA GLY A 363 0.67 -2.11 -9.49
C GLY A 363 -0.30 -1.73 -10.62
N GLU A 364 -1.59 -2.03 -10.42
CA GLU A 364 -2.66 -1.93 -11.42
C GLU A 364 -3.50 -0.64 -11.31
N GLN A 365 -3.18 0.23 -10.36
CA GLN A 365 -3.91 1.48 -10.14
C GLN A 365 -3.16 2.67 -10.74
N ALA A 366 -3.92 3.66 -11.22
CA ALA A 366 -3.38 4.88 -11.81
C ALA A 366 -2.65 5.74 -10.78
N PHE A 367 -3.21 5.86 -9.60
CA PHE A 367 -2.70 6.60 -8.44
C PHE A 367 -3.39 6.08 -7.16
N ALA A 368 -2.92 6.51 -5.99
CA ALA A 368 -3.47 6.11 -4.71
C ALA A 368 -3.40 7.27 -3.72
N ASP A 369 -4.44 7.46 -2.90
CA ASP A 369 -4.51 8.58 -1.97
C ASP A 369 -3.36 8.56 -0.94
N ARG A 370 -2.89 7.37 -0.52
CA ARG A 370 -1.73 7.19 0.36
C ARG A 370 -0.45 7.86 -0.14
N TYR A 371 -0.27 7.95 -1.45
CA TYR A 371 0.91 8.60 -2.05
C TYR A 371 0.95 10.11 -1.82
N SER A 372 -0.15 10.71 -1.34
CA SER A 372 -0.19 12.12 -0.97
C SER A 372 0.49 12.44 0.36
N TYR A 373 0.77 11.43 1.21
CA TYR A 373 1.17 11.62 2.60
C TYR A 373 2.40 12.51 2.78
N LEU A 374 3.47 12.26 2.04
CA LEU A 374 4.68 13.09 2.05
C LEU A 374 4.56 14.33 1.13
N PRO A 375 4.06 14.23 -0.12
CA PRO A 375 4.00 15.37 -1.02
C PRO A 375 3.18 16.55 -0.51
N THR A 376 2.12 16.31 0.25
CA THR A 376 1.22 17.37 0.72
C THR A 376 1.66 18.09 2.00
N LEU A 377 2.75 17.65 2.67
CA LEU A 377 3.23 18.28 3.92
C LEU A 377 3.37 19.80 3.83
N PHE A 378 3.94 20.29 2.72
CA PHE A 378 4.12 21.73 2.52
C PHE A 378 2.82 22.46 2.14
N LEU A 379 1.82 21.76 1.59
CA LEU A 379 0.49 22.32 1.36
C LEU A 379 -0.22 22.58 2.70
N TYR A 380 -0.13 21.64 3.65
CA TYR A 380 -0.66 21.84 5.01
C TYR A 380 0.05 22.97 5.74
N LEU A 381 1.38 23.06 5.61
CA LEU A 381 2.14 24.20 6.14
C LEU A 381 1.63 25.53 5.52
N GLY A 382 1.44 25.57 4.22
CA GLY A 382 0.90 26.72 3.51
C GLY A 382 -0.51 27.11 3.98
N ALA A 383 -1.41 26.13 4.14
CA ALA A 383 -2.75 26.33 4.69
C ALA A 383 -2.69 26.89 6.12
N GLY A 384 -1.80 26.35 6.95
CA GLY A 384 -1.54 26.87 8.30
C GLY A 384 -1.09 28.35 8.31
N CYS A 385 -0.16 28.70 7.41
CA CYS A 385 0.28 30.10 7.25
C CYS A 385 -0.86 31.02 6.82
N GLY A 386 -1.68 30.58 5.85
CA GLY A 386 -2.86 31.33 5.39
C GLY A 386 -3.87 31.56 6.52
N PHE A 387 -4.16 30.50 7.30
CA PHE A 387 -5.02 30.60 8.46
C PHE A 387 -4.47 31.59 9.50
N ALA A 388 -3.19 31.47 9.89
CA ALA A 388 -2.55 32.37 10.84
C ALA A 388 -2.57 33.83 10.36
N TYR A 389 -2.38 34.05 9.04
CA TYR A 389 -2.50 35.38 8.45
C TYR A 389 -3.92 35.94 8.60
N CYS A 390 -4.95 35.14 8.35
CA CYS A 390 -6.34 35.54 8.55
C CYS A 390 -6.62 35.88 10.04
N ILE A 391 -6.11 35.07 10.98
CA ILE A 391 -6.22 35.35 12.44
C ILE A 391 -5.61 36.70 12.80
N CYS A 392 -4.41 37.01 12.28
CA CYS A 392 -3.71 38.25 12.60
C CYS A 392 -4.40 39.48 12.00
N LYS A 393 -5.09 39.34 10.88
CA LYS A 393 -5.80 40.44 10.19
C LYS A 393 -7.27 40.59 10.59
N ALA A 394 -7.85 39.58 11.21
CA ALA A 394 -9.26 39.59 11.55
C ALA A 394 -9.62 40.67 12.59
N SER A 395 -10.68 41.42 12.32
CA SER A 395 -11.27 42.34 13.29
C SER A 395 -11.92 41.58 14.46
N ARG A 396 -12.59 40.46 14.16
CA ARG A 396 -13.19 39.55 15.13
C ARG A 396 -12.69 38.13 14.89
N LEU A 397 -12.09 37.49 15.90
CA LEU A 397 -11.55 36.14 15.80
C LEU A 397 -12.59 35.09 15.38
N ALA A 398 -13.83 35.25 15.82
CA ALA A 398 -14.91 34.32 15.47
C ALA A 398 -15.15 34.20 13.95
N LEU A 399 -14.89 35.28 13.18
CA LEU A 399 -15.03 35.26 11.70
C LEU A 399 -14.02 34.32 11.02
N VAL A 400 -12.94 33.95 11.68
CA VAL A 400 -11.93 33.02 11.16
C VAL A 400 -12.04 31.67 11.86
N LEU A 401 -12.21 31.66 13.20
CA LEU A 401 -12.24 30.41 13.96
C LEU A 401 -13.46 29.56 13.67
N VAL A 402 -14.64 30.18 13.47
CA VAL A 402 -15.88 29.40 13.21
C VAL A 402 -15.82 28.69 11.84
N PRO A 403 -15.53 29.36 10.71
CA PRO A 403 -15.39 28.65 9.44
C PRO A 403 -14.28 27.61 9.45
N ALA A 404 -13.14 27.88 10.10
CA ALA A 404 -12.04 26.92 10.20
C ALA A 404 -12.43 25.69 11.06
N GLY A 405 -13.15 25.91 12.16
CA GLY A 405 -13.70 24.83 12.99
C GLY A 405 -14.71 23.98 12.23
N LEU A 406 -15.61 24.60 11.49
CA LEU A 406 -16.57 23.89 10.62
C LEU A 406 -15.86 23.08 9.53
N LEU A 407 -14.83 23.64 8.91
CA LEU A 407 -14.00 22.92 7.93
C LEU A 407 -13.33 21.68 8.58
N LEU A 408 -12.70 21.83 9.73
CA LEU A 408 -12.05 20.72 10.43
C LEU A 408 -13.04 19.62 10.83
N VAL A 409 -14.24 20.00 11.31
CA VAL A 409 -15.31 19.05 11.60
C VAL A 409 -15.77 18.35 10.32
N PHE A 410 -15.97 19.10 9.24
CA PHE A 410 -16.39 18.54 7.95
C PHE A 410 -15.38 17.52 7.42
N VAL A 411 -14.08 17.87 7.32
CA VAL A 411 -13.06 16.92 6.83
C VAL A 411 -12.87 15.74 7.79
N GLY A 412 -12.99 15.96 9.10
CA GLY A 412 -12.95 14.88 10.09
C GLY A 412 -14.12 13.90 9.97
N LEU A 413 -15.33 14.39 9.70
CA LEU A 413 -16.49 13.55 9.42
C LEU A 413 -16.33 12.78 8.12
N GLN A 414 -15.79 13.40 7.06
CA GLN A 414 -15.46 12.72 5.82
C GLN A 414 -14.45 11.59 6.04
N SER A 415 -13.42 11.82 6.85
CA SER A 415 -12.44 10.78 7.20
C SER A 415 -13.09 9.65 8.01
N TYR A 416 -13.95 10.00 8.97
CA TYR A 416 -14.68 9.01 9.78
C TYR A 416 -15.61 8.14 8.94
N THR A 417 -16.29 8.71 7.95
CA THR A 417 -17.16 7.95 7.03
C THR A 417 -16.36 7.14 6.03
N TYR A 418 -15.33 7.75 5.42
CA TYR A 418 -14.50 7.07 4.42
C TYR A 418 -13.71 5.89 4.98
N LYS A 419 -13.28 5.93 6.26
CA LYS A 419 -12.61 4.78 6.88
C LYS A 419 -13.45 3.50 6.89
N GLN A 420 -14.81 3.60 6.85
CA GLN A 420 -15.68 2.43 6.85
C GLN A 420 -15.55 1.59 5.59
N VAL A 421 -15.09 2.19 4.50
CA VAL A 421 -14.78 1.49 3.25
C VAL A 421 -13.67 0.43 3.45
N TRP A 422 -12.80 0.64 4.45
CA TRP A 422 -11.69 -0.24 4.83
C TRP A 422 -12.06 -1.26 5.92
N ARG A 423 -13.35 -1.56 6.06
CA ARG A 423 -13.86 -2.46 7.11
C ARG A 423 -13.53 -3.92 6.81
N ASN A 424 -13.83 -4.40 5.62
CA ASN A 424 -13.56 -5.74 5.10
C ASN A 424 -13.50 -5.71 3.57
N ASP A 425 -13.09 -6.84 2.97
CA ASP A 425 -12.91 -6.95 1.51
C ASP A 425 -14.22 -6.71 0.75
N LEU A 426 -15.36 -7.18 1.28
CA LEU A 426 -16.65 -7.02 0.62
C LEU A 426 -17.04 -5.54 0.47
N VAL A 427 -16.97 -4.76 1.56
CA VAL A 427 -17.28 -3.32 1.55
C VAL A 427 -16.26 -2.56 0.69
N PHE A 428 -14.99 -2.94 0.77
CA PHE A 428 -13.93 -2.32 -0.01
C PHE A 428 -14.20 -2.46 -1.52
N TRP A 429 -14.35 -3.70 -2.00
CA TRP A 429 -14.51 -3.96 -3.42
C TRP A 429 -15.86 -3.55 -3.98
N SER A 430 -16.96 -3.66 -3.19
CA SER A 430 -18.26 -3.13 -3.61
C SER A 430 -18.21 -1.62 -3.84
N THR A 431 -17.54 -0.86 -2.95
CA THR A 431 -17.36 0.59 -3.13
C THR A 431 -16.57 0.92 -4.40
N VAL A 432 -15.56 0.13 -4.75
CA VAL A 432 -14.80 0.34 -6.00
C VAL A 432 -15.66 0.07 -7.22
N VAL A 433 -16.36 -1.07 -7.24
CA VAL A 433 -17.22 -1.47 -8.37
C VAL A 433 -18.39 -0.49 -8.55
N GLU A 434 -18.99 0.02 -7.45
CA GLU A 434 -20.01 1.07 -7.51
C GLU A 434 -19.47 2.39 -8.09
N SER A 435 -18.23 2.74 -7.75
CA SER A 435 -17.59 3.98 -8.24
C SER A 435 -17.15 3.86 -9.71
N TYR A 436 -16.76 2.66 -10.15
CA TYR A 436 -16.19 2.37 -11.46
C TYR A 436 -16.77 1.08 -12.05
N PRO A 437 -18.09 1.05 -12.37
CA PRO A 437 -18.73 -0.16 -12.87
C PRO A 437 -18.11 -0.58 -14.21
N ASP A 438 -17.70 -1.84 -14.30
CA ASP A 438 -17.17 -2.48 -15.50
C ASP A 438 -15.99 -1.75 -16.18
N VAL A 439 -15.23 -0.96 -15.41
CA VAL A 439 -14.06 -0.23 -15.91
C VAL A 439 -12.81 -1.12 -15.95
N ALA A 440 -12.66 -2.02 -14.98
CA ALA A 440 -11.52 -2.93 -14.86
C ALA A 440 -11.95 -4.29 -14.31
N ALA A 441 -11.25 -5.36 -14.71
CA ALA A 441 -11.55 -6.72 -14.26
C ALA A 441 -11.16 -6.96 -12.79
N THR A 442 -10.02 -6.44 -12.35
CA THR A 442 -9.49 -6.67 -10.99
C THR A 442 -10.48 -6.35 -9.86
N PRO A 443 -11.21 -5.21 -9.85
CA PRO A 443 -12.23 -4.96 -8.83
C PRO A 443 -13.38 -5.96 -8.87
N LEU A 444 -13.81 -6.38 -10.06
CA LEU A 444 -14.89 -7.36 -10.24
C LEU A 444 -14.47 -8.74 -9.71
N ASP A 445 -13.25 -9.19 -10.04
CA ASP A 445 -12.71 -10.46 -9.55
C ASP A 445 -12.61 -10.49 -8.02
N ASN A 446 -12.09 -9.41 -7.44
CA ASN A 446 -11.92 -9.36 -5.99
C ASN A 446 -13.26 -9.23 -5.24
N LEU A 447 -14.26 -8.54 -5.82
CA LEU A 447 -15.61 -8.53 -5.27
C LEU A 447 -16.23 -9.93 -5.36
N ALA A 448 -16.09 -10.60 -6.49
CA ALA A 448 -16.57 -11.97 -6.67
C ALA A 448 -15.88 -12.95 -5.68
N ASN A 449 -14.57 -12.83 -5.48
CA ASN A 449 -13.83 -13.60 -4.47
C ASN A 449 -14.40 -13.37 -3.06
N SER A 450 -14.70 -12.10 -2.71
CA SER A 450 -15.24 -11.73 -1.40
C SER A 450 -16.65 -12.29 -1.21
N LEU A 451 -17.51 -12.22 -2.23
CA LEU A 451 -18.85 -12.79 -2.25
C LEU A 451 -18.81 -14.32 -2.14
N SER A 452 -17.94 -14.97 -2.90
CA SER A 452 -17.74 -16.43 -2.82
C SER A 452 -17.29 -16.85 -1.42
N GLY A 453 -16.36 -16.11 -0.81
CA GLY A 453 -15.92 -16.35 0.58
C GLY A 453 -17.03 -16.13 1.62
N ALA A 454 -18.01 -15.29 1.32
CA ALA A 454 -19.20 -15.05 2.14
C ALA A 454 -20.33 -16.09 1.87
N GLY A 455 -20.18 -16.99 0.90
CA GLY A 455 -21.18 -18.00 0.51
C GLY A 455 -22.22 -17.50 -0.50
N GLU A 456 -22.07 -16.26 -0.99
CA GLU A 456 -22.99 -15.63 -1.96
C GLU A 456 -22.61 -16.02 -3.40
N TYR A 457 -22.64 -17.33 -3.69
CA TYR A 457 -22.10 -17.91 -4.93
C TYR A 457 -22.79 -17.41 -6.20
N ALA A 458 -24.13 -17.23 -6.16
CA ALA A 458 -24.86 -16.76 -7.34
C ALA A 458 -24.46 -15.32 -7.73
N MET A 459 -24.22 -14.43 -6.73
CA MET A 459 -23.73 -13.09 -6.99
C MET A 459 -22.26 -13.13 -7.45
N ALA A 460 -21.43 -13.99 -6.84
CA ALA A 460 -20.05 -14.16 -7.25
C ALA A 460 -19.94 -14.58 -8.73
N GLN A 461 -20.82 -15.50 -9.20
CA GLN A 461 -20.89 -15.90 -10.60
C GLN A 461 -21.11 -14.69 -11.52
N ASP A 462 -22.11 -13.84 -11.25
CA ASP A 462 -22.39 -12.64 -12.06
C ASP A 462 -21.17 -11.72 -12.18
N TYR A 463 -20.48 -11.47 -11.06
CA TYR A 463 -19.29 -10.62 -11.09
C TYR A 463 -18.08 -11.24 -11.80
N TYR A 464 -17.88 -12.57 -11.76
CA TYR A 464 -16.86 -13.22 -12.57
C TYR A 464 -17.18 -13.17 -14.06
N GLU A 465 -18.46 -13.38 -14.45
CA GLU A 465 -18.89 -13.27 -15.83
C GLU A 465 -18.66 -11.85 -16.37
N ARG A 466 -18.97 -10.83 -15.58
CA ARG A 466 -18.66 -9.42 -15.90
C ARG A 466 -17.16 -9.19 -16.00
N SER A 467 -16.35 -9.75 -15.10
CA SER A 467 -14.89 -9.65 -15.16
C SER A 467 -14.34 -10.23 -16.46
N ILE A 468 -14.82 -11.41 -16.87
CA ILE A 468 -14.44 -12.04 -18.14
C ILE A 468 -14.85 -11.16 -19.33
N SER A 469 -16.02 -10.51 -19.26
CA SER A 469 -16.46 -9.60 -20.34
C SER A 469 -15.55 -8.38 -20.50
N VAL A 470 -14.99 -7.87 -19.37
CA VAL A 470 -14.05 -6.73 -19.35
C VAL A 470 -12.64 -7.18 -19.80
N ASN A 471 -12.18 -8.34 -19.32
CA ASN A 471 -10.88 -8.90 -19.66
C ASN A 471 -11.01 -10.39 -20.04
N PRO A 472 -11.27 -10.71 -21.32
CA PRO A 472 -11.40 -12.08 -21.78
C PRO A 472 -10.14 -12.96 -21.63
N GLN A 473 -8.99 -12.36 -21.31
CA GLN A 473 -7.75 -13.08 -21.03
C GLN A 473 -7.49 -13.27 -19.53
N GLY A 474 -8.41 -12.87 -18.67
CA GLY A 474 -8.31 -12.97 -17.21
C GLY A 474 -8.34 -14.41 -16.72
N LEU A 475 -7.18 -15.03 -16.55
CA LEU A 475 -7.00 -16.44 -16.17
C LEU A 475 -7.77 -16.82 -14.91
N MET A 476 -7.65 -16.00 -13.87
CA MET A 476 -8.21 -16.30 -12.54
C MET A 476 -9.74 -16.25 -12.52
N ALA A 477 -10.34 -15.38 -13.33
CA ALA A 477 -11.79 -15.28 -13.45
C ALA A 477 -12.42 -16.58 -13.94
N TYR A 478 -11.85 -17.21 -14.98
CA TYR A 478 -12.33 -18.51 -15.47
C TYR A 478 -12.18 -19.62 -14.43
N LEU A 479 -11.03 -19.68 -13.74
CA LEU A 479 -10.78 -20.71 -12.72
C LEU A 479 -11.74 -20.59 -11.54
N ASN A 480 -11.96 -19.36 -11.07
CA ASN A 480 -12.83 -19.10 -9.93
C ASN A 480 -14.31 -19.26 -10.29
N LEU A 481 -14.72 -18.80 -11.49
CA LEU A 481 -16.07 -18.99 -12.00
C LEU A 481 -16.42 -20.48 -12.11
N ALA A 482 -15.54 -21.27 -12.72
CA ALA A 482 -15.76 -22.70 -12.81
C ALA A 482 -15.88 -23.36 -11.43
N SER A 483 -15.08 -22.94 -10.47
CA SER A 483 -15.16 -23.46 -9.10
C SER A 483 -16.50 -23.09 -8.43
N VAL A 484 -17.01 -21.88 -8.65
CA VAL A 484 -18.33 -21.45 -8.14
C VAL A 484 -19.45 -22.24 -8.81
N GLN A 485 -19.40 -22.48 -10.13
CA GLN A 485 -20.38 -23.26 -10.88
C GLN A 485 -20.37 -24.73 -10.42
N GLU A 486 -19.21 -25.32 -10.19
CA GLU A 486 -19.09 -26.68 -9.61
C GLU A 486 -19.74 -26.73 -8.21
N TYR A 487 -19.49 -25.71 -7.37
CA TYR A 487 -20.09 -25.64 -6.04
C TYR A 487 -21.63 -25.52 -6.09
N LEU A 488 -22.16 -24.80 -7.07
CA LEU A 488 -23.61 -24.68 -7.34
C LEU A 488 -24.21 -25.96 -7.96
N GLY A 489 -23.37 -26.95 -8.32
CA GLY A 489 -23.80 -28.20 -8.94
C GLY A 489 -23.98 -28.12 -10.47
N ASP A 490 -23.64 -26.98 -11.12
CA ASP A 490 -23.71 -26.82 -12.57
C ASP A 490 -22.38 -27.22 -13.23
N THR A 491 -22.13 -28.52 -13.26
CA THR A 491 -20.91 -29.09 -13.86
C THR A 491 -20.76 -28.74 -15.34
N ASP A 492 -21.87 -28.72 -16.07
CA ASP A 492 -21.86 -28.39 -17.50
C ASP A 492 -21.45 -26.94 -17.76
N ALA A 493 -21.93 -26.00 -16.93
CA ALA A 493 -21.48 -24.61 -17.03
C ALA A 493 -19.98 -24.49 -16.69
N ALA A 494 -19.51 -25.17 -15.64
CA ALA A 494 -18.10 -25.17 -15.26
C ALA A 494 -17.18 -25.68 -16.39
N LEU A 495 -17.56 -26.78 -17.05
CA LEU A 495 -16.82 -27.31 -18.19
C LEU A 495 -16.78 -26.34 -19.37
N ARG A 496 -17.93 -25.71 -19.70
CA ARG A 496 -17.98 -24.65 -20.76
C ARG A 496 -17.08 -23.46 -20.39
N THR A 497 -17.12 -23.00 -19.16
CA THR A 497 -16.28 -21.89 -18.68
C THR A 497 -14.81 -22.21 -18.81
N LEU A 498 -14.38 -23.43 -18.41
CA LEU A 498 -12.99 -23.84 -18.53
C LEU A 498 -12.56 -23.99 -20.00
N GLN A 499 -13.42 -24.48 -20.88
CA GLN A 499 -13.15 -24.54 -22.32
C GLN A 499 -12.93 -23.15 -22.91
N GLN A 500 -13.81 -22.19 -22.61
CA GLN A 500 -13.65 -20.78 -23.01
C GLN A 500 -12.35 -20.19 -22.48
N GLY A 501 -12.02 -20.46 -21.21
CA GLY A 501 -10.77 -20.01 -20.60
C GLY A 501 -9.53 -20.57 -21.31
N VAL A 502 -9.55 -21.84 -21.70
CA VAL A 502 -8.47 -22.48 -22.49
C VAL A 502 -8.37 -21.89 -23.89
N GLU A 503 -9.49 -21.59 -24.55
CA GLU A 503 -9.50 -20.93 -25.86
C GLU A 503 -8.90 -19.54 -25.80
N ALA A 504 -9.23 -18.77 -24.76
CA ALA A 504 -8.68 -17.44 -24.50
C ALA A 504 -7.19 -17.47 -24.09
N ASN A 505 -6.75 -18.56 -23.41
CA ASN A 505 -5.41 -18.71 -22.84
C ASN A 505 -4.78 -20.07 -23.20
N PRO A 506 -4.51 -20.38 -24.47
CA PRO A 506 -4.08 -21.72 -24.90
C PRO A 506 -2.71 -22.15 -24.35
N GLY A 507 -1.87 -21.18 -23.95
CA GLY A 507 -0.56 -21.40 -23.33
C GLY A 507 -0.60 -21.63 -21.81
N SER A 508 -1.77 -21.61 -21.17
CA SER A 508 -1.89 -21.78 -19.72
C SER A 508 -1.97 -23.26 -19.34
N ALA A 509 -0.87 -23.82 -18.83
CA ALA A 509 -0.84 -25.18 -18.30
C ALA A 509 -1.82 -25.36 -17.12
N GLY A 510 -1.99 -24.33 -16.29
CA GLY A 510 -2.93 -24.34 -15.16
C GLY A 510 -4.40 -24.50 -15.61
N LEU A 511 -4.86 -23.73 -16.61
CA LEU A 511 -6.21 -23.87 -17.16
C LEU A 511 -6.41 -25.21 -17.87
N GLN A 512 -5.43 -25.64 -18.68
CA GLN A 512 -5.47 -26.95 -19.33
C GLN A 512 -5.60 -28.07 -18.29
N SER A 513 -4.80 -28.02 -17.23
CA SER A 513 -4.83 -28.98 -16.13
C SER A 513 -6.16 -28.96 -15.38
N ARG A 514 -6.68 -27.78 -15.04
CA ARG A 514 -7.96 -27.62 -14.36
C ARG A 514 -9.14 -28.15 -15.20
N ALA A 515 -9.15 -27.82 -16.51
CA ALA A 515 -10.15 -28.36 -17.43
C ALA A 515 -10.06 -29.90 -17.49
N GLY A 516 -8.86 -30.45 -17.64
CA GLY A 516 -8.64 -31.89 -17.66
C GLY A 516 -9.18 -32.55 -16.38
N ARG A 517 -8.92 -31.97 -15.21
CA ARG A 517 -9.41 -32.49 -13.93
C ARG A 517 -10.94 -32.42 -13.82
N SER A 518 -11.57 -31.36 -14.25
CA SER A 518 -13.03 -31.26 -14.25
C SER A 518 -13.68 -32.26 -15.21
N PHE A 519 -13.09 -32.52 -16.38
CA PHE A 519 -13.52 -33.58 -17.28
C PHE A 519 -13.34 -35.00 -16.70
N LEU A 520 -12.26 -35.24 -15.92
CA LEU A 520 -12.09 -36.50 -15.17
C LEU A 520 -13.24 -36.74 -14.19
N LEU A 521 -13.57 -35.69 -13.41
CA LEU A 521 -14.66 -35.76 -12.42
C LEU A 521 -16.03 -35.96 -13.09
N ALA A 522 -16.22 -35.42 -14.28
CA ALA A 522 -17.43 -35.63 -15.09
C ALA A 522 -17.46 -37.01 -15.81
N GLY A 523 -16.39 -37.82 -15.70
CA GLY A 523 -16.31 -39.15 -16.37
C GLY A 523 -15.90 -39.11 -17.85
N GLU A 524 -15.55 -37.94 -18.37
CA GLU A 524 -15.20 -37.72 -19.79
C GLU A 524 -13.69 -37.96 -20.04
N LEU A 525 -13.23 -39.20 -19.88
CA LEU A 525 -11.81 -39.57 -19.90
C LEU A 525 -11.05 -39.12 -21.15
N GLN A 526 -11.66 -39.20 -22.34
CA GLN A 526 -10.98 -38.84 -23.59
C GLN A 526 -10.69 -37.34 -23.66
N GLN A 527 -11.63 -36.50 -23.21
CA GLN A 527 -11.43 -35.05 -23.18
C GLN A 527 -10.41 -34.69 -22.10
N ALA A 528 -10.54 -35.27 -20.92
CA ALA A 528 -9.61 -35.08 -19.81
C ALA A 528 -8.16 -35.35 -20.25
N GLU A 529 -7.93 -36.48 -20.90
CA GLU A 529 -6.60 -36.86 -21.40
C GLU A 529 -6.01 -35.79 -22.35
N ARG A 530 -6.78 -35.33 -23.33
CA ARG A 530 -6.33 -34.29 -24.27
C ARG A 530 -5.87 -33.01 -23.56
N TYR A 531 -6.60 -32.57 -22.54
CA TYR A 531 -6.26 -31.38 -21.79
C TYR A 531 -5.04 -31.60 -20.90
N ILE A 532 -4.96 -32.74 -20.20
CA ILE A 532 -3.84 -33.06 -19.31
C ILE A 532 -2.54 -33.25 -20.09
N GLU A 533 -2.58 -33.90 -21.28
CA GLU A 533 -1.41 -34.02 -22.13
C GLU A 533 -0.90 -32.68 -22.64
N LYS A 534 -1.80 -31.76 -23.02
CA LYS A 534 -1.42 -30.40 -23.38
C LYS A 534 -0.80 -29.66 -22.19
N ALA A 535 -1.39 -29.77 -21.00
CA ALA A 535 -0.85 -29.17 -19.78
C ALA A 535 0.57 -29.70 -19.47
N GLN A 536 0.77 -31.02 -19.61
CA GLN A 536 2.05 -31.68 -19.38
C GLN A 536 3.10 -31.26 -20.42
N ALA A 537 2.71 -31.06 -21.67
CA ALA A 537 3.61 -30.55 -22.72
C ALA A 537 4.06 -29.10 -22.45
N LEU A 538 3.18 -28.27 -21.86
CA LEU A 538 3.48 -26.87 -21.54
C LEU A 538 4.37 -26.75 -20.31
N GLN A 539 3.99 -27.37 -19.19
CA GLN A 539 4.69 -27.26 -17.90
C GLN A 539 4.59 -28.56 -17.10
N PRO A 540 5.44 -29.58 -17.36
CA PRO A 540 5.34 -30.90 -16.75
C PRO A 540 5.51 -30.90 -15.23
N ASN A 541 6.25 -29.94 -14.67
CA ASN A 541 6.55 -29.85 -13.23
C ASN A 541 5.59 -28.95 -12.45
N LEU A 542 4.54 -28.41 -13.08
CA LEU A 542 3.53 -27.64 -12.36
C LEU A 542 2.73 -28.56 -11.43
N ALA A 543 2.53 -28.17 -10.16
CA ALA A 543 1.84 -28.97 -9.16
C ALA A 543 0.42 -29.41 -9.60
N ASP A 544 -0.34 -28.51 -10.25
CA ASP A 544 -1.66 -28.84 -10.82
C ASP A 544 -1.57 -29.90 -11.91
N VAL A 545 -0.54 -29.86 -12.76
CA VAL A 545 -0.32 -30.83 -13.84
C VAL A 545 0.05 -32.20 -13.27
N GLN A 546 0.93 -32.23 -12.27
CA GLN A 546 1.30 -33.45 -11.56
C GLN A 546 0.08 -34.11 -10.90
N LEU A 547 -0.74 -33.31 -10.20
CA LEU A 547 -1.97 -33.77 -9.58
C LEU A 547 -2.94 -34.34 -10.62
N SER A 548 -3.23 -33.60 -11.69
CA SER A 548 -4.19 -34.01 -12.72
C SER A 548 -3.72 -35.26 -13.48
N ARG A 549 -2.41 -35.38 -13.73
CA ARG A 549 -1.83 -36.57 -14.34
C ARG A 549 -1.95 -37.79 -13.44
N GLY A 550 -1.60 -37.66 -12.17
CA GLY A 550 -1.77 -38.71 -11.19
C GLY A 550 -3.22 -39.18 -11.05
N MET A 551 -4.20 -38.25 -11.09
CA MET A 551 -5.63 -38.60 -11.11
C MET A 551 -6.01 -39.40 -12.38
N LEU A 552 -5.56 -38.98 -13.55
CA LEU A 552 -5.82 -39.68 -14.81
C LEU A 552 -5.27 -41.11 -14.79
N ASP A 553 -4.02 -41.27 -14.32
CA ASP A 553 -3.37 -42.58 -14.27
C ASP A 553 -4.05 -43.51 -13.27
N LEU A 554 -4.52 -43.00 -12.11
CA LEU A 554 -5.35 -43.75 -11.16
C LEU A 554 -6.67 -44.24 -11.77
N MET A 555 -7.35 -43.42 -12.56
CA MET A 555 -8.60 -43.76 -13.22
C MET A 555 -8.39 -44.81 -14.34
N ARG A 556 -7.20 -44.84 -14.93
CA ARG A 556 -6.78 -45.83 -15.90
C ARG A 556 -6.31 -47.16 -15.27
N GLY A 557 -6.10 -47.14 -13.96
CA GLY A 557 -5.57 -48.31 -13.24
C GLY A 557 -4.04 -48.42 -13.27
N ASP A 558 -3.34 -47.41 -13.81
CA ASP A 558 -1.86 -47.31 -13.78
C ASP A 558 -1.42 -46.69 -12.46
N VAL A 559 -1.46 -47.55 -11.42
CA VAL A 559 -1.23 -47.11 -10.04
C VAL A 559 0.23 -46.69 -9.82
N GLU A 560 1.19 -47.38 -10.44
CA GLU A 560 2.62 -47.09 -10.28
C GLU A 560 2.98 -45.73 -10.86
N SER A 561 2.50 -45.42 -12.06
CA SER A 561 2.66 -44.11 -12.71
C SER A 561 2.01 -43.00 -11.86
N ALA A 562 0.80 -43.25 -11.34
CA ALA A 562 0.09 -42.31 -10.48
C ALA A 562 0.88 -41.95 -9.20
N VAL A 563 1.46 -42.95 -8.54
CA VAL A 563 2.33 -42.75 -7.35
C VAL A 563 3.51 -41.82 -7.72
N GLY A 564 4.13 -42.02 -8.88
CA GLY A 564 5.22 -41.18 -9.36
C GLY A 564 4.82 -39.70 -9.48
N TYR A 565 3.70 -39.41 -10.13
CA TYR A 565 3.23 -38.02 -10.31
C TYR A 565 2.72 -37.40 -9.01
N LEU A 566 1.94 -38.10 -8.21
CA LEU A 566 1.38 -37.57 -6.96
C LEU A 566 2.45 -37.29 -5.90
N SER A 567 3.49 -38.13 -5.82
CA SER A 567 4.62 -37.90 -4.90
C SER A 567 5.51 -36.73 -5.33
N ALA A 568 5.50 -36.35 -6.61
CA ALA A 568 6.26 -35.22 -7.13
C ALA A 568 5.64 -33.84 -6.79
N VAL A 569 4.40 -33.79 -6.27
CA VAL A 569 3.75 -32.52 -5.89
C VAL A 569 4.46 -31.94 -4.66
N PRO A 570 5.06 -30.71 -4.76
CA PRO A 570 5.85 -30.17 -3.66
C PRO A 570 5.01 -29.90 -2.40
N VAL A 571 5.59 -30.18 -1.25
CA VAL A 571 4.97 -30.04 0.08
C VAL A 571 4.54 -28.58 0.38
N SER A 572 5.18 -27.60 -0.27
CA SER A 572 4.86 -26.17 -0.13
C SER A 572 3.65 -25.71 -0.94
N MET A 573 3.14 -26.57 -1.84
CA MET A 573 2.04 -26.19 -2.74
C MET A 573 0.67 -26.53 -2.13
N PRO A 574 -0.37 -25.71 -2.40
CA PRO A 574 -1.74 -25.97 -1.93
C PRO A 574 -2.27 -27.35 -2.36
N GLN A 575 -1.91 -27.80 -3.56
CA GLN A 575 -2.30 -29.08 -4.15
C GLN A 575 -1.74 -30.30 -3.40
N HIS A 576 -0.74 -30.13 -2.55
CA HIS A 576 -0.09 -31.23 -1.83
C HIS A 576 -1.06 -32.03 -0.93
N TYR A 577 -2.06 -31.39 -0.33
CA TYR A 577 -3.04 -32.09 0.49
C TYR A 577 -3.90 -33.04 -0.35
N GLU A 578 -4.45 -32.57 -1.46
CA GLU A 578 -5.26 -33.37 -2.37
C GLU A 578 -4.43 -34.49 -3.04
N ALA A 579 -3.23 -34.15 -3.51
CA ALA A 579 -2.29 -35.13 -4.06
C ALA A 579 -1.90 -36.19 -3.03
N GLY A 580 -1.70 -35.80 -1.76
CA GLY A 580 -1.38 -36.70 -0.68
C GLY A 580 -2.51 -37.67 -0.36
N LEU A 581 -3.77 -37.23 -0.35
CA LEU A 581 -4.93 -38.10 -0.19
C LEU A 581 -4.98 -39.19 -1.28
N LEU A 582 -4.81 -38.76 -2.53
CA LEU A 582 -4.79 -39.67 -3.67
C LEU A 582 -3.57 -40.60 -3.68
N LEU A 583 -2.42 -40.11 -3.22
CA LEU A 583 -1.20 -40.92 -3.05
C LEU A 583 -1.41 -42.02 -2.02
N VAL A 584 -2.03 -41.73 -0.90
CA VAL A 584 -2.36 -42.76 0.12
C VAL A 584 -3.29 -43.81 -0.49
N GLN A 585 -4.31 -43.41 -1.25
CA GLN A 585 -5.23 -44.32 -1.93
C GLN A 585 -4.53 -45.20 -3.00
N ALA A 586 -3.58 -44.59 -3.74
CA ALA A 586 -2.77 -45.30 -4.71
C ALA A 586 -1.86 -46.32 -4.05
N LEU A 587 -1.12 -45.92 -3.02
CA LEU A 587 -0.21 -46.79 -2.28
C LEU A 587 -0.95 -47.92 -1.57
N ALA A 588 -2.17 -47.68 -1.09
CA ALA A 588 -3.00 -48.73 -0.47
C ALA A 588 -3.32 -49.89 -1.42
N ARG A 589 -3.22 -49.69 -2.73
CA ARG A 589 -3.40 -50.75 -3.75
C ARG A 589 -2.10 -51.51 -4.06
N LEU A 590 -0.94 -50.95 -3.68
CA LEU A 590 0.38 -51.54 -3.95
C LEU A 590 1.05 -52.07 -2.69
N ASP A 591 1.07 -51.25 -1.63
CA ASP A 591 1.78 -51.51 -0.38
C ASP A 591 1.09 -50.80 0.79
N GLY A 592 0.39 -51.58 1.63
CA GLY A 592 -0.33 -51.02 2.77
C GLY A 592 0.56 -50.30 3.81
N GLN A 593 1.84 -50.73 3.96
CA GLN A 593 2.78 -50.08 4.88
C GLN A 593 3.19 -48.71 4.37
N GLN A 594 3.53 -48.57 3.09
CA GLN A 594 3.86 -47.28 2.49
C GLN A 594 2.66 -46.34 2.52
N ALA A 595 1.44 -46.85 2.34
CA ALA A 595 0.22 -46.05 2.49
C ALA A 595 0.06 -45.49 3.91
N MET A 596 0.33 -46.31 4.91
CA MET A 596 0.26 -45.88 6.31
C MET A 596 1.33 -44.84 6.64
N ASP A 597 2.55 -44.99 6.13
CA ASP A 597 3.64 -44.04 6.35
C ASP A 597 3.32 -42.67 5.69
N ALA A 598 2.79 -42.69 4.48
CA ALA A 598 2.31 -41.47 3.78
C ALA A 598 1.17 -40.77 4.54
N LEU A 599 0.21 -41.55 5.04
CA LEU A 599 -0.91 -41.03 5.85
C LEU A 599 -0.43 -40.39 7.16
N ASN A 600 0.51 -41.04 7.86
CA ASN A 600 1.11 -40.49 9.08
C ASN A 600 1.84 -39.15 8.80
N GLY A 601 2.51 -39.04 7.66
CA GLY A 601 3.10 -37.79 7.20
C GLY A 601 2.06 -36.66 6.99
N LEU A 602 0.90 -36.97 6.40
CA LEU A 602 -0.19 -36.03 6.24
C LEU A 602 -0.83 -35.65 7.58
N LEU A 603 -1.07 -36.62 8.47
CA LEU A 603 -1.61 -36.35 9.82
C LEU A 603 -0.68 -35.48 10.65
N ALA A 604 0.63 -35.72 10.61
CA ALA A 604 1.61 -34.90 11.30
C ALA A 604 1.62 -33.44 10.80
N ARG A 605 1.34 -33.26 9.50
CA ARG A 605 1.37 -31.93 8.88
C ARG A 605 0.06 -31.16 8.97
N TYR A 606 -1.06 -31.84 8.69
CA TYR A 606 -2.38 -31.20 8.53
C TYR A 606 -3.33 -31.44 9.69
N GLY A 607 -2.90 -32.25 10.68
CA GLY A 607 -3.72 -32.61 11.82
C GLY A 607 -4.81 -33.65 11.49
N GLU A 608 -5.66 -33.92 12.47
CA GLU A 608 -6.76 -34.89 12.38
C GLU A 608 -7.95 -34.32 11.58
N ARG A 609 -7.84 -34.36 10.26
CA ARG A 609 -8.96 -33.99 9.37
C ARG A 609 -9.87 -35.18 9.10
N PRO A 610 -11.20 -35.01 8.93
CA PRO A 610 -12.14 -36.12 8.73
C PRO A 610 -11.72 -37.09 7.64
N GLN A 611 -11.28 -36.61 6.48
CA GLN A 611 -10.83 -37.43 5.36
C GLN A 611 -9.59 -38.28 5.69
N LEU A 612 -8.65 -37.74 6.48
CA LEU A 612 -7.46 -38.47 6.90
C LEU A 612 -7.82 -39.57 7.94
N LEU A 613 -8.77 -39.30 8.84
CA LEU A 613 -9.25 -40.27 9.82
C LEU A 613 -10.04 -41.41 9.15
N GLU A 614 -10.83 -41.10 8.12
CA GLU A 614 -11.53 -42.12 7.32
C GLU A 614 -10.53 -43.04 6.59
N LEU A 615 -9.50 -42.45 5.96
CA LEU A 615 -8.43 -43.24 5.33
C LEU A 615 -7.68 -44.10 6.34
N GLN A 616 -7.40 -43.58 7.55
CA GLN A 616 -6.75 -44.32 8.62
C GLN A 616 -7.59 -45.51 9.07
N ALA A 617 -8.90 -45.30 9.25
CA ALA A 617 -9.81 -46.39 9.63
C ALA A 617 -9.88 -47.47 8.55
N SER A 618 -9.91 -47.08 7.28
CA SER A 618 -9.95 -48.02 6.13
C SER A 618 -8.67 -48.87 6.03
N LEU A 619 -7.50 -48.22 6.17
CA LEU A 619 -6.20 -48.94 6.13
C LEU A 619 -6.02 -49.88 7.31
N ASN A 620 -6.42 -49.48 8.52
CA ASN A 620 -6.38 -50.34 9.70
C ASN A 620 -7.30 -51.53 9.55
N ALA A 621 -8.50 -51.35 8.97
CA ALA A 621 -9.43 -52.47 8.70
C ALA A 621 -8.86 -53.45 7.67
N ALA A 622 -8.21 -52.93 6.60
CA ALA A 622 -7.56 -53.78 5.58
C ALA A 622 -6.40 -54.61 6.21
N ALA A 623 -5.52 -53.96 7.00
CA ALA A 623 -4.43 -54.65 7.68
C ALA A 623 -4.91 -55.73 8.66
N ALA A 624 -6.03 -55.49 9.38
CA ALA A 624 -6.66 -56.47 10.25
C ALA A 624 -7.30 -57.65 9.50
N ALA A 625 -7.75 -57.44 8.25
CA ALA A 625 -8.28 -58.48 7.39
C ALA A 625 -7.17 -59.37 6.80
N GLU A 626 -6.02 -58.80 6.42
CA GLU A 626 -4.85 -59.52 5.93
C GLU A 626 -4.14 -60.37 7.02
N SER A 627 -4.27 -59.96 8.28
CA SER A 627 -3.68 -60.69 9.44
C SER A 627 -4.54 -61.87 9.93
N ARG A 628 -5.74 -62.04 9.40
CA ARG A 628 -6.65 -63.16 9.65
C ARG A 628 -6.59 -64.22 8.55
#